data_4ce81f446d497aaa3df4e81c889e3650
#
_entry.id   4ce81f446d497aaa3df4e81c889e3650
#
_cell.length_a   1.000
_cell.length_b   1.000
_cell.length_c   1.000
_cell.angle_alpha   90.00
_cell.angle_beta   90.00
_cell.angle_gamma   90.00
#
_symmetry.space_group_name_H-M   'P 1'
#
loop_
_entity.id
_entity.type
_entity.pdbx_description
1 polymer ?
#
loop_
_entity_poly.entity_id
_entity_poly.type
_entity_poly.pdbx_seq_one_letter_code
_entity_poly.pdbx_strand_id
1 'polypeptide(L)'
;LPEDLIKTKHLDYTDAADKLAAGKIDAFFFTAGAQTTVVEELAKHCDIRLLNLDDKLCGKLTTAYPFYSDYTIPAGTYTGQEEDIQTVCVQSVLVASDALDNATVKKLTKTIFAHQKGLQYATSVDLQLNESSAIKGVPIPFHPGAAAYYSERGINVKTE
;
A
#
# COMPACT_ATOMS: atom_id res chain seq x y z
N LEU A 1 -21.37 13.58 6.74
CA LEU A 1 -21.78 13.61 8.15
C LEU A 1 -20.98 14.71 8.85
N PRO A 2 -21.61 15.52 9.73
CA PRO A 2 -20.88 16.43 10.61
C PRO A 2 -19.92 15.68 11.54
N GLU A 3 -18.74 16.26 11.81
CA GLU A 3 -17.71 15.60 12.64
C GLU A 3 -18.17 15.30 14.08
N ASP A 4 -19.07 16.10 14.62
CA ASP A 4 -19.64 15.93 15.94
C ASP A 4 -20.52 14.68 16.09
N LEU A 5 -20.96 14.10 14.96
CA LEU A 5 -21.69 12.83 14.93
C LEU A 5 -20.77 11.60 14.86
N ILE A 6 -19.48 11.80 14.65
CA ILE A 6 -18.51 10.70 14.51
C ILE A 6 -17.73 10.52 15.83
N LYS A 7 -17.86 9.35 16.45
CA LYS A 7 -17.08 8.99 17.65
C LYS A 7 -15.82 8.22 17.23
N THR A 8 -14.72 8.94 17.07
CA THR A 8 -13.43 8.34 16.68
C THR A 8 -12.79 7.59 17.85
N LYS A 9 -12.23 6.41 17.55
CA LYS A 9 -11.41 5.60 18.46
C LYS A 9 -10.10 5.23 17.77
N HIS A 10 -8.99 5.35 18.49
CA HIS A 10 -7.68 4.91 17.99
C HIS A 10 -7.43 3.49 18.52
N LEU A 11 -7.35 2.52 17.62
CA LEU A 11 -7.25 1.09 17.91
C LEU A 11 -6.18 0.50 16.99
N ASP A 12 -5.54 -0.58 17.41
CA ASP A 12 -4.80 -1.42 16.46
C ASP A 12 -5.76 -2.21 15.56
N TYR A 13 -5.22 -2.84 14.53
CA TYR A 13 -6.07 -3.49 13.50
C TYR A 13 -6.84 -4.69 14.02
N THR A 14 -6.24 -5.47 14.92
CA THR A 14 -6.90 -6.65 15.52
C THR A 14 -8.02 -6.22 16.45
N ASP A 15 -7.74 -5.26 17.34
CA ASP A 15 -8.75 -4.67 18.23
C ASP A 15 -9.91 -4.01 17.46
N ALA A 16 -9.63 -3.37 16.33
CA ALA A 16 -10.64 -2.77 15.48
C ALA A 16 -11.54 -3.85 14.85
N ALA A 17 -10.94 -4.91 14.30
CA ALA A 17 -11.68 -6.04 13.73
C ALA A 17 -12.58 -6.72 14.77
N ASP A 18 -12.05 -7.00 15.96
CA ASP A 18 -12.82 -7.62 17.06
C ASP A 18 -13.99 -6.73 17.52
N LYS A 19 -13.78 -5.42 17.57
CA LYS A 19 -14.83 -4.47 17.96
C LYS A 19 -15.90 -4.29 16.87
N LEU A 20 -15.52 -4.36 15.59
CA LEU A 20 -16.48 -4.38 14.49
C LEU A 20 -17.31 -5.65 14.55
N ALA A 21 -16.70 -6.82 14.68
CA ALA A 21 -17.39 -8.09 14.82
C ALA A 21 -18.36 -8.12 16.03
N ALA A 22 -17.99 -7.46 17.12
CA ALA A 22 -18.81 -7.33 18.32
C ALA A 22 -19.85 -6.19 18.25
N GLY A 23 -19.99 -5.49 17.14
CA GLY A 23 -20.90 -4.35 16.97
C GLY A 23 -20.60 -3.14 17.87
N LYS A 24 -19.36 -3.00 18.34
CA LYS A 24 -18.94 -1.90 19.20
C LYS A 24 -18.39 -0.69 18.45
N ILE A 25 -18.13 -0.84 17.17
CA ILE A 25 -17.83 0.20 16.19
C ILE A 25 -18.58 -0.14 14.88
N ASP A 26 -18.87 0.86 14.08
CA ASP A 26 -19.61 0.71 12.84
C ASP A 26 -18.70 0.55 11.61
N ALA A 27 -17.49 1.10 11.68
CA ALA A 27 -16.50 1.04 10.62
C ALA A 27 -15.10 1.29 11.17
N PHE A 28 -14.06 0.91 10.43
CA PHE A 28 -12.69 1.31 10.72
C PHE A 28 -11.88 1.53 9.43
N PHE A 29 -10.84 2.34 9.53
CA PHE A 29 -9.82 2.50 8.50
C PHE A 29 -8.58 1.71 8.86
N PHE A 30 -7.92 1.16 7.85
CA PHE A 30 -6.62 0.54 8.03
C PHE A 30 -5.76 0.74 6.78
N THR A 31 -4.44 0.70 6.98
CA THR A 31 -3.45 0.76 5.90
C THR A 31 -2.63 -0.51 5.93
N ALA A 32 -2.79 -1.35 4.93
CA ALA A 32 -2.10 -2.63 4.83
C ALA A 32 -2.02 -3.06 3.36
N GLY A 33 -1.30 -4.13 3.08
CA GLY A 33 -1.36 -4.78 1.77
C GLY A 33 -2.78 -5.27 1.46
N ALA A 34 -3.14 -5.37 0.19
CA ALA A 34 -4.45 -5.83 -0.23
C ALA A 34 -4.69 -7.24 0.28
N GLN A 35 -4.91 -8.15 0.43
CA GLN A 35 -5.10 -9.45 1.11
C GLN A 35 -4.49 -9.50 2.52
N THR A 36 -4.92 -8.63 3.41
CA THR A 36 -4.51 -8.72 4.81
C THR A 36 -5.27 -9.81 5.55
N THR A 37 -4.57 -10.62 6.33
CA THR A 37 -5.14 -11.70 7.15
C THR A 37 -6.22 -11.21 8.10
N VAL A 38 -6.08 -10.02 8.66
CA VAL A 38 -7.08 -9.45 9.60
C VAL A 38 -8.45 -9.27 8.92
N VAL A 39 -8.48 -8.74 7.71
CA VAL A 39 -9.74 -8.55 6.96
C VAL A 39 -10.27 -9.87 6.43
N GLU A 40 -9.39 -10.75 5.97
CA GLU A 40 -9.80 -12.08 5.49
C GLU A 40 -10.42 -12.93 6.60
N GLU A 41 -9.85 -12.95 7.80
CA GLU A 41 -10.43 -13.65 8.95
C GLU A 41 -11.76 -13.00 9.38
N LEU A 42 -11.82 -11.68 9.40
CA LEU A 42 -13.06 -10.97 9.70
C LEU A 42 -14.16 -11.31 8.69
N ALA A 43 -13.85 -11.32 7.38
CA ALA A 43 -14.80 -11.64 6.31
C ALA A 43 -15.33 -13.09 6.35
N LYS A 44 -14.56 -14.03 6.93
CA LYS A 44 -15.01 -15.41 7.13
C LYS A 44 -16.06 -15.57 8.24
N HIS A 45 -16.05 -14.66 9.20
CA HIS A 45 -16.86 -14.77 10.43
C HIS A 45 -17.97 -13.71 10.52
N CYS A 46 -17.88 -12.64 9.75
CA CYS A 46 -18.82 -11.52 9.77
C CYS A 46 -19.12 -11.05 8.36
N ASP A 47 -20.36 -10.66 8.13
CA ASP A 47 -20.74 -9.93 6.91
C ASP A 47 -20.15 -8.53 6.98
N ILE A 48 -19.03 -8.32 6.27
CA ILE A 48 -18.39 -7.03 6.14
C ILE A 48 -18.59 -6.45 4.74
N ARG A 49 -18.45 -5.15 4.65
CA ARG A 49 -18.50 -4.44 3.38
C ARG A 49 -17.33 -3.48 3.29
N LEU A 50 -16.52 -3.61 2.26
CA LEU A 50 -15.53 -2.59 1.89
C LEU A 50 -16.27 -1.40 1.28
N LEU A 51 -15.89 -0.19 1.67
CA LEU A 51 -16.52 1.03 1.17
C LEU A 51 -15.66 1.65 0.06
N ASN A 52 -16.28 1.91 -1.08
CA ASN A 52 -15.66 2.69 -2.14
C ASN A 52 -15.36 4.11 -1.69
N LEU A 53 -14.17 4.59 -2.02
CA LEU A 53 -13.90 6.02 -2.05
C LEU A 53 -14.33 6.55 -3.43
N ASP A 54 -15.14 7.59 -3.46
CA ASP A 54 -15.57 8.19 -4.72
C ASP A 54 -14.40 8.88 -5.45
N ASP A 55 -14.50 8.99 -6.78
CA ASP A 55 -13.44 9.59 -7.62
C ASP A 55 -13.08 11.01 -7.20
N LYS A 56 -14.05 11.77 -6.70
CA LYS A 56 -13.83 13.14 -6.23
C LYS A 56 -12.97 13.16 -4.96
N LEU A 57 -13.18 12.22 -4.06
CA LEU A 57 -12.37 12.08 -2.84
C LEU A 57 -10.97 11.57 -3.18
N CYS A 58 -10.86 10.53 -4.02
CA CYS A 58 -9.58 10.03 -4.51
C CYS A 58 -8.77 11.14 -5.21
N GLY A 59 -9.38 11.89 -6.12
CA GLY A 59 -8.73 13.00 -6.79
C GLY A 59 -8.29 14.14 -5.86
N LYS A 60 -9.03 14.43 -4.79
CA LYS A 60 -8.60 15.41 -3.78
C LYS A 60 -7.40 14.88 -2.97
N LEU A 61 -7.44 13.61 -2.57
CA LEU A 61 -6.36 12.99 -1.80
C LEU A 61 -5.06 12.93 -2.60
N THR A 62 -5.10 12.45 -3.84
CA THR A 62 -3.92 12.34 -4.71
C THR A 62 -3.36 13.72 -5.11
N THR A 63 -4.21 14.75 -5.21
CA THR A 63 -3.78 16.13 -5.46
C THR A 63 -3.13 16.75 -4.22
N ALA A 64 -3.73 16.58 -3.05
CA ALA A 64 -3.21 17.15 -1.81
C ALA A 64 -1.98 16.42 -1.28
N TYR A 65 -1.88 15.14 -1.54
CA TYR A 65 -0.84 14.24 -1.01
C TYR A 65 -0.25 13.40 -2.14
N PRO A 66 0.85 13.85 -2.79
CA PRO A 66 1.44 13.18 -3.97
C PRO A 66 1.97 11.77 -3.73
N PHE A 67 2.04 11.32 -2.49
CA PHE A 67 2.41 9.95 -2.13
C PHE A 67 1.24 8.95 -2.19
N TYR A 68 -0.01 9.44 -2.32
CA TYR A 68 -1.15 8.59 -2.63
C TYR A 68 -1.26 8.33 -4.14
N SER A 69 -1.74 7.17 -4.48
CA SER A 69 -2.11 6.77 -5.84
C SER A 69 -3.47 6.09 -5.81
N ASP A 70 -4.21 6.19 -6.91
CA ASP A 70 -5.45 5.43 -7.05
C ASP A 70 -5.15 3.93 -7.08
N TYR A 71 -5.99 3.17 -6.40
CA TYR A 71 -5.89 1.73 -6.35
C TYR A 71 -7.28 1.09 -6.35
N THR A 72 -7.39 -0.03 -7.06
CA THR A 72 -8.60 -0.84 -7.08
C THR A 72 -8.29 -2.18 -6.40
N ILE A 73 -9.03 -2.52 -5.36
CA ILE A 73 -9.02 -3.85 -4.77
C ILE A 73 -9.92 -4.72 -5.65
N PRO A 74 -9.37 -5.72 -6.37
CA PRO A 74 -10.16 -6.52 -7.29
C PRO A 74 -11.26 -7.31 -6.59
N ALA A 75 -12.36 -7.52 -7.27
CA ALA A 75 -13.42 -8.44 -6.82
C ALA A 75 -12.84 -9.82 -6.47
N GLY A 76 -13.36 -10.44 -5.43
CA GLY A 76 -12.88 -11.74 -4.96
C GLY A 76 -11.56 -11.71 -4.17
N THR A 77 -11.04 -10.52 -3.83
CA THR A 77 -9.86 -10.40 -2.96
C THR A 77 -10.16 -10.91 -1.54
N TYR A 78 -11.36 -10.66 -1.04
CA TYR A 78 -11.83 -11.14 0.26
C TYR A 78 -13.12 -11.96 0.13
N THR A 79 -13.37 -12.83 1.09
CA THR A 79 -14.60 -13.61 1.16
C THR A 79 -15.83 -12.69 1.14
N GLY A 80 -16.77 -12.94 0.22
CA GLY A 80 -18.00 -12.14 0.09
C GLY A 80 -17.85 -10.80 -0.64
N GLN A 81 -16.66 -10.44 -1.10
CA GLN A 81 -16.45 -9.26 -1.93
C GLN A 81 -16.70 -9.59 -3.40
N GLU A 82 -17.81 -9.19 -3.96
CA GLU A 82 -18.24 -9.49 -5.32
C GLU A 82 -17.87 -8.41 -6.34
N GLU A 83 -17.55 -7.20 -5.90
CA GLU A 83 -17.27 -6.05 -6.75
C GLU A 83 -15.85 -5.50 -6.52
N ASP A 84 -15.31 -4.83 -7.54
CA ASP A 84 -14.09 -4.03 -7.43
C ASP A 84 -14.31 -2.86 -6.47
N ILE A 85 -13.33 -2.58 -5.62
CA ILE A 85 -13.42 -1.50 -4.64
C ILE A 85 -12.36 -0.44 -4.93
N GLN A 86 -12.80 0.76 -5.29
CA GLN A 86 -11.95 1.92 -5.49
C GLN A 86 -11.45 2.47 -4.16
N THR A 87 -10.15 2.70 -4.06
CA THR A 87 -9.49 3.27 -2.88
C THR A 87 -8.22 4.03 -3.28
N VAL A 88 -7.44 4.46 -2.31
CA VAL A 88 -6.09 5.00 -2.52
C VAL A 88 -5.06 4.11 -1.84
N CYS A 89 -3.85 4.08 -2.39
CA CYS A 89 -2.73 3.34 -1.80
C CYS A 89 -1.51 4.23 -1.60
N VAL A 90 -0.58 3.76 -0.78
CA VAL A 90 0.77 4.29 -0.59
C VAL A 90 1.78 3.22 -0.94
N GLN A 91 2.96 3.66 -1.39
CA GLN A 91 4.05 2.74 -1.70
C GLN A 91 4.84 2.37 -0.43
N SER A 92 5.19 1.09 -0.31
CA SER A 92 6.23 0.67 0.63
C SER A 92 7.59 1.04 0.06
N VAL A 93 8.39 1.78 0.81
CA VAL A 93 9.70 2.28 0.36
C VAL A 93 10.81 1.62 1.17
N LEU A 94 11.77 1.00 0.47
CA LEU A 94 13.02 0.56 1.10
C LEU A 94 13.96 1.75 1.24
N VAL A 95 14.25 2.13 2.47
CA VAL A 95 15.15 3.25 2.78
C VAL A 95 16.56 2.73 3.00
N ALA A 96 17.55 3.40 2.42
CA ALA A 96 18.97 3.12 2.61
C ALA A 96 19.66 4.36 3.20
N SER A 97 20.71 4.15 4.00
CA SER A 97 21.58 5.24 4.45
C SER A 97 22.36 5.82 3.27
N ASP A 98 22.51 7.13 3.23
CA ASP A 98 23.35 7.85 2.27
C ASP A 98 24.84 7.52 2.42
N ALA A 99 25.25 7.00 3.58
CA ALA A 99 26.61 6.49 3.83
C ALA A 99 26.95 5.17 3.11
N LEU A 100 25.94 4.47 2.55
CA LEU A 100 26.20 3.27 1.76
C LEU A 100 26.79 3.64 0.40
N ASP A 101 27.75 2.84 -0.07
CA ASP A 101 28.35 3.07 -1.38
C ASP A 101 27.37 2.76 -2.52
N ASN A 102 27.53 3.48 -3.63
CA ASN A 102 26.65 3.38 -4.79
C ASN A 102 26.61 1.97 -5.41
N ALA A 103 27.72 1.24 -5.38
CA ALA A 103 27.80 -0.10 -5.96
C ALA A 103 26.96 -1.09 -5.15
N THR A 104 27.02 -1.01 -3.83
CA THR A 104 26.23 -1.83 -2.90
C THR A 104 24.74 -1.58 -3.09
N VAL A 105 24.29 -0.32 -3.09
CA VAL A 105 22.86 0.02 -3.25
C VAL A 105 22.38 -0.34 -4.65
N LYS A 106 23.17 -0.12 -5.70
CA LYS A 106 22.83 -0.55 -7.06
C LYS A 106 22.65 -2.07 -7.15
N LYS A 107 23.57 -2.83 -6.54
CA LYS A 107 23.50 -4.30 -6.48
C LYS A 107 22.26 -4.76 -5.72
N LEU A 108 21.94 -4.14 -4.57
CA LEU A 108 20.75 -4.43 -3.78
C LEU A 108 19.49 -4.23 -4.61
N THR A 109 19.33 -3.06 -5.24
CA THR A 109 18.18 -2.73 -6.10
C THR A 109 18.04 -3.75 -7.23
N LYS A 110 19.13 -4.06 -7.93
CA LYS A 110 19.15 -5.09 -8.97
C LYS A 110 18.70 -6.46 -8.45
N THR A 111 19.18 -6.86 -7.27
CA THR A 111 18.87 -8.16 -6.67
C THR A 111 17.40 -8.29 -6.33
N ILE A 112 16.78 -7.24 -5.78
CA ILE A 112 15.35 -7.21 -5.46
C ILE A 112 14.52 -7.47 -6.72
N PHE A 113 14.74 -6.74 -7.80
CA PHE A 113 13.97 -6.92 -9.03
C PHE A 113 14.30 -8.24 -9.74
N ALA A 114 15.53 -8.73 -9.66
CA ALA A 114 15.90 -10.03 -10.24
C ALA A 114 15.23 -11.21 -9.51
N HIS A 115 14.89 -11.06 -8.24
CA HIS A 115 14.30 -12.11 -7.41
C HIS A 115 12.85 -11.83 -7.01
N GLN A 116 12.14 -10.96 -7.73
CA GLN A 116 10.76 -10.57 -7.42
C GLN A 116 9.82 -11.77 -7.18
N LYS A 117 9.93 -12.83 -8.00
CA LYS A 117 9.12 -14.04 -7.82
C LYS A 117 9.42 -14.75 -6.50
N GLY A 118 10.69 -14.87 -6.12
CA GLY A 118 11.08 -15.47 -4.85
C GLY A 118 10.61 -14.67 -3.65
N LEU A 119 10.68 -13.34 -3.74
CA LEU A 119 10.15 -12.44 -2.71
C LEU A 119 8.62 -12.56 -2.60
N GLN A 120 7.92 -12.64 -3.73
CA GLN A 120 6.46 -12.85 -3.74
C GLN A 120 6.07 -14.14 -3.02
N TYR A 121 6.78 -15.24 -3.25
CA TYR A 121 6.52 -16.51 -2.55
C TYR A 121 6.89 -16.47 -1.06
N ALA A 122 7.81 -15.60 -0.66
CA ALA A 122 8.23 -15.47 0.73
C ALA A 122 7.33 -14.55 1.58
N THR A 123 6.35 -13.90 0.97
CA THR A 123 5.45 -12.96 1.65
C THR A 123 3.99 -13.36 1.40
N SER A 124 3.13 -13.07 2.36
CA SER A 124 1.67 -13.20 2.22
C SER A 124 1.02 -11.98 1.55
N VAL A 125 1.80 -10.98 1.18
CA VAL A 125 1.32 -9.73 0.55
C VAL A 125 1.58 -9.82 -0.95
N ASP A 126 0.64 -9.37 -1.78
CA ASP A 126 0.88 -9.22 -3.22
C ASP A 126 1.88 -8.08 -3.45
N LEU A 127 3.14 -8.47 -3.68
CA LEU A 127 4.22 -7.55 -3.99
C LEU A 127 4.18 -7.18 -5.48
N GLN A 128 3.55 -6.08 -5.82
CA GLN A 128 3.55 -5.52 -7.17
C GLN A 128 4.92 -4.92 -7.55
N LEU A 129 5.98 -5.76 -7.49
CA LEU A 129 7.35 -5.35 -7.80
C LEU A 129 7.53 -5.13 -9.30
N ASN A 130 7.36 -3.89 -9.73
CA ASN A 130 7.56 -3.45 -11.10
C ASN A 130 8.42 -2.18 -11.12
N GLU A 131 9.48 -2.15 -11.94
CA GLU A 131 10.43 -1.04 -12.00
C GLU A 131 9.76 0.30 -12.34
N SER A 132 8.75 0.28 -13.22
CA SER A 132 8.03 1.49 -13.63
C SER A 132 7.07 2.01 -12.56
N SER A 133 6.49 1.13 -11.74
CA SER A 133 5.61 1.51 -10.64
C SER A 133 6.38 1.86 -9.37
N ALA A 134 7.54 1.24 -9.15
CA ALA A 134 8.35 1.41 -7.94
C ALA A 134 8.92 2.83 -7.75
N ILE A 135 8.89 3.66 -8.79
CA ILE A 135 9.34 5.06 -8.72
C ILE A 135 8.20 6.04 -8.44
N LYS A 136 6.95 5.59 -8.50
CA LYS A 136 5.79 6.45 -8.31
C LYS A 136 5.49 6.66 -6.84
N GLY A 137 5.06 7.86 -6.47
CA GLY A 137 4.62 8.16 -5.10
C GLY A 137 5.74 8.11 -4.05
N VAL A 138 7.02 8.08 -4.45
CA VAL A 138 8.17 8.13 -3.54
C VAL A 138 8.47 9.61 -3.23
N PRO A 139 8.27 10.06 -1.97
CA PRO A 139 8.36 11.48 -1.63
C PRO A 139 9.76 11.96 -1.28
N ILE A 140 10.73 11.07 -1.23
CA ILE A 140 12.13 11.34 -0.86
C ILE A 140 13.06 11.10 -2.05
N PRO A 141 14.26 11.72 -2.10
CA PRO A 141 15.25 11.46 -3.13
C PRO A 141 15.69 10.00 -3.17
N PHE A 142 15.99 9.51 -4.36
CA PHE A 142 16.57 8.17 -4.52
C PHE A 142 18.06 8.21 -4.21
N HIS A 143 18.54 7.16 -3.55
CA HIS A 143 19.97 6.96 -3.38
C HIS A 143 20.66 6.89 -4.75
N PRO A 144 21.84 7.54 -4.96
CA PRO A 144 22.53 7.56 -6.27
C PRO A 144 22.78 6.17 -6.86
N GLY A 145 23.05 5.16 -6.03
CA GLY A 145 23.19 3.77 -6.47
C GLY A 145 21.91 3.18 -7.03
N ALA A 146 20.74 3.47 -6.41
CA ALA A 146 19.44 3.06 -6.94
C ALA A 146 19.13 3.80 -8.24
N ALA A 147 19.39 5.11 -8.30
CA ALA A 147 19.22 5.91 -9.51
C ALA A 147 20.05 5.39 -10.68
N ALA A 148 21.29 4.95 -10.44
CA ALA A 148 22.14 4.34 -11.46
C ALA A 148 21.54 3.03 -12.00
N TYR A 149 20.88 2.23 -11.16
CA TYR A 149 20.17 1.04 -11.60
C TYR A 149 18.98 1.40 -12.53
N TYR A 150 18.15 2.36 -12.13
CA TYR A 150 17.00 2.80 -12.92
C TYR A 150 17.41 3.45 -14.25
N SER A 151 18.47 4.27 -14.23
CA SER A 151 19.03 4.90 -15.43
C SER A 151 19.46 3.90 -16.51
N GLU A 152 20.04 2.76 -16.13
CA GLU A 152 20.40 1.67 -17.06
C GLU A 152 19.19 1.06 -17.78
N ARG A 153 17.97 1.33 -17.30
CA ARG A 153 16.68 0.89 -17.85
C ARG A 153 15.89 2.01 -18.51
N GLY A 154 16.53 3.16 -18.69
CA GLY A 154 15.89 4.34 -19.27
C GLY A 154 14.90 5.04 -18.35
N ILE A 155 14.93 4.75 -17.04
CA ILE A 155 14.06 5.36 -16.04
C ILE A 155 14.86 6.40 -15.27
N ASN A 156 14.44 7.67 -15.34
CA ASN A 156 15.08 8.75 -14.61
C ASN A 156 14.36 9.01 -13.28
N VAL A 157 15.12 9.08 -12.19
CA VAL A 157 14.64 9.38 -10.85
C VAL A 157 15.43 10.55 -10.24
N LYS A 158 14.84 11.26 -9.27
CA LYS A 158 15.50 12.40 -8.59
C LYS A 158 16.40 11.88 -7.47
N THR A 159 17.62 12.42 -7.39
CA THR A 159 18.61 12.13 -6.35
C THR A 159 18.87 13.31 -5.40
N GLU A 160 18.22 14.45 -5.66
CA GLU A 160 18.28 15.69 -4.88
C GLU A 160 16.89 16.33 -4.81
#